data_5acf4bf6e3779c64bfc37253d2407959
#
_entry.id   5acf4bf6e3779c64bfc37253d2407959
#
_cell.length_a   1.000
_cell.length_b   1.000
_cell.length_c   1.000
_cell.angle_alpha   90.00
_cell.angle_beta   90.00
_cell.angle_gamma   90.00
#
_symmetry.space_group_name_H-M   'P 1'
#
loop_
_entity.id
_entity.type
_entity.pdbx_description
1 polymer ?
#
loop_
_entity_poly.entity_id
_entity_poly.type
_entity_poly.pdbx_seq_one_letter_code
_entity_poly.pdbx_strand_id
1 'polypeptide(L)'
;MQRATKIVATIGPASSSPEILLQMMQAGLDVVRLNFSHGTADDHRQRAEMVREAARKVGREIAIMADLQGPKIRVGKFENGKTTLSPGQPFILDAACELGNDERVGLDYKELPRDLKPGDLLLLNDGLIVLTVERVLGDEIHTIVKVGGELSNNKGINRQGGGLSAPALTAKDMEDIRTAMSLGADLVAVSFPKNATDMEMARQLANIAGAPYGIKPKMIAKIERAEAIPALQSILDASDGIMVARGDLAVEVGNAAVPALQKRMIRMARESNKLVITATQMMESMIYAPVPTRAEVSDVANAVLDGTDAVMLSAETAAGKYPVVTIETMAAVCVEAEKSEHVELDKDFLDRTFTRIDQSIAMGALFTAYHLGAKAIIALTESGATALWMSRHYTHVPIFALTPRVGSERTMALYRNVTPLHVDFNSDRDSALQAALELVVKQGYVQHGDMVVLTVGEPMGQAGGTNTLKIVRVGEHY
;
A
#
# COMPACT_ATOMS: atom_id res chain seq x y z
N MET A 1 -6.66 -0.30 -23.64
CA MET A 1 -6.84 -1.21 -22.50
C MET A 1 -6.81 -0.37 -21.24
N GLN A 2 -7.77 -0.54 -20.36
CA GLN A 2 -7.79 0.18 -19.07
C GLN A 2 -6.74 -0.46 -18.15
N ARG A 3 -5.95 0.35 -17.43
CA ARG A 3 -4.92 -0.13 -16.50
C ARG A 3 -5.57 -0.84 -15.32
N ALA A 4 -5.16 -2.07 -15.04
CA ALA A 4 -5.63 -2.87 -13.91
C ALA A 4 -4.87 -2.55 -12.61
N THR A 5 -3.54 -2.46 -12.67
CA THR A 5 -2.67 -2.17 -11.50
C THR A 5 -2.82 -0.72 -11.07
N LYS A 6 -3.04 -0.48 -9.78
CA LYS A 6 -3.24 0.85 -9.21
C LYS A 6 -1.92 1.56 -8.92
N ILE A 7 -1.95 2.88 -8.81
CA ILE A 7 -0.80 3.70 -8.46
C ILE A 7 -1.07 4.44 -7.16
N VAL A 8 -0.19 4.21 -6.19
CA VAL A 8 -0.11 4.96 -4.94
C VAL A 8 1.03 5.96 -5.06
N ALA A 9 0.77 7.24 -4.79
CA ALA A 9 1.82 8.26 -4.80
C ALA A 9 1.85 9.05 -3.50
N THR A 10 3.07 9.28 -3.01
CA THR A 10 3.29 10.09 -1.80
C THR A 10 3.24 11.57 -2.15
N ILE A 11 2.46 12.31 -1.38
CA ILE A 11 2.37 13.77 -1.48
C ILE A 11 3.36 14.41 -0.51
N GLY A 12 4.13 15.33 -1.03
CA GLY A 12 5.14 16.08 -0.29
C GLY A 12 5.38 17.46 -0.94
N PRO A 13 6.49 18.12 -0.64
CA PRO A 13 6.77 19.47 -1.13
C PRO A 13 6.66 19.65 -2.65
N ALA A 14 7.07 18.63 -3.42
CA ALA A 14 7.02 18.68 -4.89
C ALA A 14 5.62 18.51 -5.49
N SER A 15 4.65 18.05 -4.71
CA SER A 15 3.31 17.68 -5.18
C SER A 15 2.17 18.31 -4.36
N SER A 16 2.49 19.28 -3.49
CA SER A 16 1.51 19.96 -2.62
C SER A 16 0.92 21.22 -3.25
N SER A 17 0.64 21.23 -4.56
CA SER A 17 -0.12 22.29 -5.21
C SER A 17 -1.37 21.73 -5.87
N PRO A 18 -2.50 22.50 -5.92
CA PRO A 18 -3.73 22.06 -6.54
C PRO A 18 -3.57 21.65 -8.01
N GLU A 19 -2.73 22.37 -8.76
CA GLU A 19 -2.47 22.14 -10.18
C GLU A 19 -1.72 20.83 -10.40
N ILE A 20 -0.66 20.60 -9.63
CA ILE A 20 0.15 19.36 -9.73
C ILE A 20 -0.69 18.17 -9.30
N LEU A 21 -1.45 18.27 -8.22
CA LEU A 21 -2.36 17.20 -7.77
C LEU A 21 -3.38 16.83 -8.84
N LEU A 22 -3.98 17.83 -9.48
CA LEU A 22 -4.93 17.60 -10.57
C LEU A 22 -4.26 16.85 -11.72
N GLN A 23 -3.07 17.28 -12.15
CA GLN A 23 -2.31 16.63 -13.22
C GLN A 23 -1.90 15.19 -12.83
N MET A 24 -1.47 14.95 -11.59
CA MET A 24 -1.15 13.61 -11.10
C MET A 24 -2.36 12.67 -11.14
N MET A 25 -3.55 13.16 -10.77
CA MET A 25 -4.79 12.38 -10.84
C MET A 25 -5.19 12.08 -12.28
N GLN A 26 -5.02 13.05 -13.20
CA GLN A 26 -5.25 12.86 -14.63
C GLN A 26 -4.24 11.89 -15.24
N ALA A 27 -3.00 11.87 -14.76
CA ALA A 27 -1.95 10.93 -15.17
C ALA A 27 -2.20 9.50 -14.68
N GLY A 28 -3.12 9.28 -13.72
CA GLY A 28 -3.51 7.95 -13.27
C GLY A 28 -3.25 7.63 -11.80
N LEU A 29 -3.05 8.64 -10.95
CA LEU A 29 -2.97 8.46 -9.50
C LEU A 29 -4.31 7.93 -8.97
N ASP A 30 -4.29 6.84 -8.18
CA ASP A 30 -5.48 6.21 -7.60
C ASP A 30 -5.56 6.39 -6.07
N VAL A 31 -4.42 6.39 -5.39
CA VAL A 31 -4.32 6.50 -3.93
C VAL A 31 -3.23 7.48 -3.56
N VAL A 32 -3.55 8.44 -2.71
CA VAL A 32 -2.57 9.36 -2.11
C VAL A 32 -2.04 8.77 -0.81
N ARG A 33 -0.71 8.74 -0.67
CA ARG A 33 -0.05 8.41 0.59
C ARG A 33 0.40 9.70 1.30
N LEU A 34 -0.03 9.86 2.55
CA LEU A 34 0.47 10.87 3.48
C LEU A 34 1.45 10.20 4.44
N ASN A 35 2.73 10.54 4.33
CA ASN A 35 3.79 9.96 5.15
C ASN A 35 3.94 10.73 6.47
N PHE A 36 3.43 10.17 7.56
CA PHE A 36 3.46 10.77 8.90
C PHE A 36 4.84 10.76 9.57
N SER A 37 5.87 10.22 8.90
CA SER A 37 7.27 10.43 9.31
C SER A 37 7.76 11.85 9.07
N HIS A 38 7.06 12.64 8.26
CA HIS A 38 7.40 13.99 7.88
C HIS A 38 6.18 14.91 7.91
N GLY A 39 6.40 16.17 8.21
CA GLY A 39 5.34 17.17 8.27
C GLY A 39 4.60 17.18 9.61
N THR A 40 3.74 18.18 9.77
CA THR A 40 2.88 18.36 10.94
C THR A 40 1.46 17.86 10.67
N ALA A 41 0.64 17.75 11.73
CA ALA A 41 -0.79 17.43 11.58
C ALA A 41 -1.51 18.41 10.64
N ASP A 42 -1.16 19.69 10.71
CA ASP A 42 -1.77 20.72 9.86
C ASP A 42 -1.34 20.60 8.39
N ASP A 43 -0.07 20.27 8.13
CA ASP A 43 0.40 19.96 6.76
C ASP A 43 -0.41 18.82 6.14
N HIS A 44 -0.62 17.74 6.89
CA HIS A 44 -1.41 16.58 6.41
C HIS A 44 -2.88 16.92 6.22
N ARG A 45 -3.45 17.76 7.08
CA ARG A 45 -4.83 18.22 6.96
C ARG A 45 -5.03 19.05 5.68
N GLN A 46 -4.15 20.02 5.44
CA GLN A 46 -4.15 20.82 4.22
C GLN A 46 -3.99 19.98 2.96
N ARG A 47 -3.06 19.01 2.97
CA ARG A 47 -2.87 18.09 1.83
C ARG A 47 -4.11 17.24 1.57
N ALA A 48 -4.74 16.72 2.63
CA ALA A 48 -5.97 15.94 2.49
C ALA A 48 -7.12 16.78 1.87
N GLU A 49 -7.28 18.03 2.29
CA GLU A 49 -8.27 18.95 1.73
C GLU A 49 -8.00 19.24 0.24
N MET A 50 -6.76 19.52 -0.13
CA MET A 50 -6.36 19.70 -1.53
C MET A 50 -6.62 18.46 -2.39
N VAL A 51 -6.34 17.26 -1.85
CA VAL A 51 -6.61 15.98 -2.53
C VAL A 51 -8.12 15.82 -2.78
N ARG A 52 -8.96 16.08 -1.78
CA ARG A 52 -10.42 15.99 -1.93
C ARG A 52 -10.96 16.99 -2.94
N GLU A 53 -10.42 18.19 -2.98
CA GLU A 53 -10.80 19.21 -3.97
C GLU A 53 -10.38 18.79 -5.39
N ALA A 54 -9.15 18.33 -5.57
CA ALA A 54 -8.67 17.86 -6.87
C ALA A 54 -9.46 16.64 -7.37
N ALA A 55 -9.81 15.70 -6.46
CA ALA A 55 -10.66 14.54 -6.78
C ALA A 55 -12.03 14.96 -7.32
N ARG A 56 -12.68 15.96 -6.69
CA ARG A 56 -13.94 16.52 -7.20
C ARG A 56 -13.81 17.13 -8.60
N LYS A 57 -12.69 17.81 -8.89
CA LYS A 57 -12.44 18.42 -10.22
C LYS A 57 -12.19 17.34 -11.30
N VAL A 58 -11.53 16.24 -10.94
CA VAL A 58 -11.32 15.09 -11.86
C VAL A 58 -12.60 14.28 -12.04
N GLY A 59 -13.54 14.35 -11.11
CA GLY A 59 -14.82 13.64 -11.16
C GLY A 59 -14.71 12.15 -10.77
N ARG A 60 -13.73 11.80 -9.93
CA ARG A 60 -13.60 10.45 -9.33
C ARG A 60 -13.04 10.51 -7.92
N GLU A 61 -13.36 9.52 -7.09
CA GLU A 61 -12.82 9.41 -5.75
C GLU A 61 -11.37 8.91 -5.76
N ILE A 62 -10.59 9.47 -4.85
CA ILE A 62 -9.19 9.12 -4.59
C ILE A 62 -9.09 8.71 -3.13
N ALA A 63 -8.50 7.54 -2.85
CA ALA A 63 -8.27 7.11 -1.48
C ALA A 63 -7.10 7.89 -0.85
N ILE A 64 -7.19 8.10 0.46
CA ILE A 64 -6.10 8.66 1.27
C ILE A 64 -5.59 7.57 2.21
N MET A 65 -4.31 7.26 2.12
CA MET A 65 -3.60 6.35 3.00
C MET A 65 -2.68 7.13 3.94
N ALA A 66 -2.95 7.04 5.25
CA ALA A 66 -2.05 7.54 6.27
C ALA A 66 -1.00 6.47 6.59
N ASP A 67 0.26 6.76 6.36
CA ASP A 67 1.39 5.86 6.63
C ASP A 67 2.10 6.30 7.90
N LEU A 68 1.93 5.52 8.97
CA LEU A 68 2.46 5.79 10.30
C LEU A 68 3.99 5.65 10.32
N GLN A 69 4.65 6.45 11.16
CA GLN A 69 6.10 6.41 11.28
C GLN A 69 6.62 5.07 11.83
N GLY A 70 5.93 4.52 12.84
CA GLY A 70 6.40 3.35 13.57
C GLY A 70 7.63 3.60 14.42
N PRO A 71 8.18 2.54 15.04
CA PRO A 71 9.34 2.62 15.93
C PRO A 71 10.66 2.56 15.14
N LYS A 72 10.85 3.43 14.15
CA LYS A 72 12.12 3.48 13.44
C LYS A 72 13.21 4.00 14.37
N ILE A 73 14.17 3.14 14.72
CA ILE A 73 15.30 3.46 15.59
C ILE A 73 16.31 4.29 14.79
N ARG A 74 16.82 5.35 15.42
CA ARG A 74 17.73 6.30 14.76
C ARG A 74 18.88 6.65 15.67
N VAL A 75 20.03 6.98 15.06
CA VAL A 75 21.10 7.70 15.75
C VAL A 75 20.66 9.11 16.10
N GLY A 76 21.27 9.68 17.14
CA GLY A 76 21.08 11.06 17.55
C GLY A 76 21.72 12.07 16.58
N LYS A 77 22.01 13.25 17.12
CA LYS A 77 22.65 14.33 16.37
C LYS A 77 24.14 14.37 16.64
N PHE A 78 24.90 14.82 15.66
CA PHE A 78 26.34 15.07 15.73
C PHE A 78 26.63 16.57 15.90
N GLU A 79 27.70 16.92 16.60
CA GLU A 79 28.16 18.30 16.78
C GLU A 79 28.32 19.04 15.45
N ASN A 80 28.89 18.37 14.44
CA ASN A 80 29.08 18.90 13.09
C ASN A 80 28.04 18.40 12.06
N GLY A 81 26.91 17.89 12.53
CA GLY A 81 25.85 17.38 11.67
C GLY A 81 26.11 15.99 11.08
N LYS A 82 27.36 15.54 11.06
CA LYS A 82 27.81 14.25 10.51
C LYS A 82 29.21 13.88 10.98
N THR A 83 29.56 12.60 10.81
CA THR A 83 30.92 12.08 10.93
C THR A 83 31.22 11.09 9.82
N THR A 84 32.51 10.79 9.59
CA THR A 84 32.94 9.76 8.65
C THR A 84 33.55 8.61 9.42
N LEU A 85 33.00 7.41 9.28
CA LEU A 85 33.47 6.21 9.93
C LEU A 85 34.37 5.40 8.97
N SER A 86 35.50 4.92 9.49
CA SER A 86 36.45 4.10 8.72
C SER A 86 36.40 2.64 9.16
N PRO A 87 36.55 1.66 8.23
CA PRO A 87 36.61 0.25 8.60
C PRO A 87 37.68 -0.04 9.64
N GLY A 88 37.34 -0.86 10.66
CA GLY A 88 38.22 -1.17 11.80
C GLY A 88 38.19 -0.17 12.94
N GLN A 89 37.58 0.98 12.77
CA GLN A 89 37.45 2.00 13.81
C GLN A 89 36.48 1.53 14.91
N PRO A 90 36.83 1.72 16.20
CA PRO A 90 35.85 1.63 17.29
C PRO A 90 34.85 2.77 17.20
N PHE A 91 33.56 2.46 17.45
CA PHE A 91 32.50 3.45 17.51
C PHE A 91 31.44 3.04 18.54
N ILE A 92 30.99 3.98 19.36
CA ILE A 92 30.06 3.71 20.45
C ILE A 92 28.69 4.30 20.13
N LEU A 93 27.66 3.46 20.22
CA LEU A 93 26.27 3.93 20.28
C LEU A 93 25.89 4.01 21.76
N ASP A 94 25.57 5.21 22.23
CA ASP A 94 25.42 5.49 23.65
C ASP A 94 24.05 6.12 23.93
N ALA A 95 23.18 5.37 24.61
CA ALA A 95 21.83 5.82 24.92
C ALA A 95 21.80 7.10 25.81
N ALA A 96 22.88 7.41 26.53
CA ALA A 96 23.00 8.60 27.35
C ALA A 96 23.63 9.81 26.62
N CYS A 97 24.19 9.61 25.42
CA CYS A 97 24.83 10.67 24.66
C CYS A 97 23.80 11.62 24.03
N GLU A 98 23.93 12.91 24.31
CA GLU A 98 23.04 13.94 23.73
C GLU A 98 23.54 14.47 22.38
N LEU A 99 24.86 14.64 22.23
CA LEU A 99 25.46 15.19 21.04
C LEU A 99 26.72 14.38 20.68
N GLY A 100 26.72 13.79 19.49
CA GLY A 100 27.72 12.84 19.04
C GLY A 100 28.93 13.52 18.35
N ASN A 101 29.98 12.74 18.21
CA ASN A 101 31.26 13.12 17.56
C ASN A 101 31.81 11.95 16.72
N ASP A 102 33.12 11.91 16.49
CA ASP A 102 33.79 10.84 15.73
C ASP A 102 34.02 9.55 16.53
N GLU A 103 33.74 9.53 17.84
CA GLU A 103 33.88 8.36 18.72
C GLU A 103 32.57 7.75 19.12
N ARG A 104 31.50 8.57 19.25
CA ARG A 104 30.19 8.12 19.72
C ARG A 104 29.03 8.94 19.18
N VAL A 105 27.82 8.38 19.26
CA VAL A 105 26.58 9.09 18.98
C VAL A 105 25.43 8.54 19.84
N GLY A 106 24.45 9.39 20.09
CA GLY A 106 23.24 9.03 20.83
C GLY A 106 22.27 8.14 20.05
N LEU A 107 21.23 7.72 20.76
CA LEU A 107 20.13 6.90 20.25
C LEU A 107 18.80 7.52 20.65
N ASP A 108 17.81 7.48 19.76
CA ASP A 108 16.41 7.81 20.10
C ASP A 108 15.71 6.68 20.87
N TYR A 109 16.04 5.41 20.58
CA TYR A 109 15.53 4.25 21.29
C TYR A 109 16.52 3.83 22.41
N LYS A 110 16.21 4.28 23.62
CA LYS A 110 17.10 4.09 24.79
C LYS A 110 17.24 2.64 25.27
N GLU A 111 16.29 1.78 24.90
CA GLU A 111 16.30 0.35 25.24
C GLU A 111 17.16 -0.51 24.29
N LEU A 112 17.69 0.05 23.19
CA LEU A 112 18.47 -0.69 22.21
C LEU A 112 19.62 -1.52 22.82
N PRO A 113 20.38 -1.03 23.83
CA PRO A 113 21.45 -1.81 24.45
C PRO A 113 20.96 -3.16 25.02
N ARG A 114 19.72 -3.24 25.50
CA ARG A 114 19.15 -4.48 26.07
C ARG A 114 18.82 -5.54 25.02
N ASP A 115 18.61 -5.12 23.78
CA ASP A 115 18.24 -6.02 22.68
C ASP A 115 19.45 -6.63 21.98
N LEU A 116 20.67 -6.18 22.30
CA LEU A 116 21.87 -6.51 21.56
C LEU A 116 22.83 -7.38 22.36
N LYS A 117 23.60 -8.20 21.63
CA LYS A 117 24.64 -9.06 22.16
C LYS A 117 25.88 -9.02 21.28
N PRO A 118 27.05 -9.42 21.81
CA PRO A 118 28.28 -9.55 21.02
C PRO A 118 28.07 -10.38 19.76
N GLY A 119 28.58 -9.89 18.64
CA GLY A 119 28.48 -10.51 17.32
C GLY A 119 27.28 -10.02 16.49
N ASP A 120 26.32 -9.29 17.07
CA ASP A 120 25.22 -8.71 16.30
C ASP A 120 25.75 -7.67 15.28
N LEU A 121 25.12 -7.64 14.12
CA LEU A 121 25.40 -6.64 13.08
C LEU A 121 24.31 -5.57 13.10
N LEU A 122 24.77 -4.33 13.20
CA LEU A 122 23.93 -3.14 13.09
C LEU A 122 24.14 -2.49 11.74
N LEU A 123 23.04 -2.18 11.08
CA LEU A 123 22.99 -1.63 9.73
C LEU A 123 22.48 -0.19 9.84
N LEU A 124 23.34 0.78 9.55
CA LEU A 124 23.04 2.20 9.65
C LEU A 124 22.94 2.81 8.27
N ASN A 125 22.19 3.93 8.16
CA ASN A 125 22.01 4.67 6.90
C ASN A 125 21.57 3.72 5.76
N ASP A 126 20.46 2.99 5.99
CA ASP A 126 19.88 2.02 5.04
C ASP A 126 20.85 0.91 4.60
N GLY A 127 21.74 0.51 5.51
CA GLY A 127 22.70 -0.57 5.31
C GLY A 127 24.01 -0.16 4.64
N LEU A 128 24.21 1.11 4.36
CA LEU A 128 25.47 1.63 3.79
C LEU A 128 26.63 1.54 4.78
N ILE A 129 26.35 1.59 6.09
CA ILE A 129 27.32 1.46 7.16
C ILE A 129 26.97 0.21 7.97
N VAL A 130 27.99 -0.60 8.28
CA VAL A 130 27.82 -1.83 9.05
C VAL A 130 28.73 -1.80 10.27
N LEU A 131 28.13 -1.97 11.45
CA LEU A 131 28.85 -2.06 12.72
C LEU A 131 28.69 -3.47 13.28
N THR A 132 29.76 -4.03 13.84
CA THR A 132 29.72 -5.28 14.61
C THR A 132 29.74 -4.96 16.09
N VAL A 133 28.76 -5.44 16.85
CA VAL A 133 28.73 -5.29 18.31
C VAL A 133 29.82 -6.14 18.93
N GLU A 134 30.73 -5.53 19.68
CA GLU A 134 31.75 -6.24 20.47
C GLU A 134 31.25 -6.56 21.87
N ARG A 135 30.64 -5.58 22.54
CA ARG A 135 30.12 -5.71 23.90
C ARG A 135 29.08 -4.62 24.20
N VAL A 136 28.26 -4.86 25.20
CA VAL A 136 27.31 -3.90 25.73
C VAL A 136 27.64 -3.65 27.19
N LEU A 137 27.79 -2.39 27.60
CA LEU A 137 28.12 -1.95 28.95
C LEU A 137 27.12 -0.88 29.40
N GLY A 138 26.08 -1.27 30.15
CA GLY A 138 25.03 -0.33 30.55
C GLY A 138 24.33 0.27 29.34
N ASP A 139 24.41 1.57 29.18
CA ASP A 139 23.80 2.34 28.07
C ASP A 139 24.68 2.40 26.83
N GLU A 140 25.89 1.86 26.88
CA GLU A 140 26.86 1.90 25.76
C GLU A 140 26.91 0.59 24.99
N ILE A 141 26.82 0.69 23.66
CA ILE A 141 27.04 -0.39 22.70
C ILE A 141 28.37 -0.13 22.04
N HIS A 142 29.38 -0.91 22.42
CA HIS A 142 30.72 -0.83 21.83
C HIS A 142 30.75 -1.64 20.55
N THR A 143 31.11 -0.98 19.45
CA THR A 143 31.12 -1.61 18.11
C THR A 143 32.45 -1.38 17.40
N ILE A 144 32.72 -2.22 16.40
CA ILE A 144 33.75 -2.01 15.38
C ILE A 144 33.09 -1.79 14.03
N VAL A 145 33.53 -0.77 13.32
CA VAL A 145 33.07 -0.47 11.97
C VAL A 145 33.54 -1.55 11.01
N LYS A 146 32.61 -2.30 10.42
CA LYS A 146 32.89 -3.31 9.40
C LYS A 146 32.87 -2.71 8.00
N VAL A 147 31.86 -1.88 7.70
CA VAL A 147 31.75 -1.08 6.49
C VAL A 147 31.58 0.39 6.90
N GLY A 148 32.50 1.23 6.48
CA GLY A 148 32.52 2.65 6.80
C GLY A 148 31.75 3.50 5.81
N GLY A 149 31.63 4.79 6.13
CA GLY A 149 30.97 5.77 5.31
C GLY A 149 30.58 7.02 6.10
N GLU A 150 29.93 7.96 5.44
CA GLU A 150 29.40 9.17 6.08
C GLU A 150 28.12 8.86 6.85
N LEU A 151 28.12 9.13 8.16
CA LEU A 151 26.97 9.01 9.04
C LEU A 151 26.50 10.39 9.48
N SER A 152 25.31 10.79 9.08
CA SER A 152 24.71 12.07 9.43
C SER A 152 23.61 11.92 10.49
N ASN A 153 23.10 13.06 10.96
CA ASN A 153 22.04 13.13 11.98
C ASN A 153 20.82 12.26 11.66
N ASN A 154 20.27 11.63 12.68
CA ASN A 154 18.98 10.95 12.66
C ASN A 154 18.87 9.79 11.63
N LYS A 155 19.99 9.20 11.23
CA LYS A 155 19.99 8.04 10.33
C LYS A 155 19.46 6.79 11.03
N GLY A 156 18.75 5.95 10.26
CA GLY A 156 18.15 4.73 10.76
C GLY A 156 19.17 3.69 11.21
N ILE A 157 18.80 2.90 12.21
CA ILE A 157 19.54 1.74 12.70
C ILE A 157 18.62 0.52 12.56
N ASN A 158 19.11 -0.53 11.92
CA ASN A 158 18.48 -1.84 11.89
C ASN A 158 19.43 -2.88 12.47
N ARG A 159 18.89 -3.95 13.07
CA ARG A 159 19.66 -5.14 13.42
C ARG A 159 19.46 -6.18 12.35
N GLN A 160 20.54 -6.73 11.80
CA GLN A 160 20.45 -7.81 10.82
C GLN A 160 19.75 -9.03 11.44
N GLY A 161 18.75 -9.56 10.75
CA GLY A 161 17.95 -10.68 11.24
C GLY A 161 16.84 -10.30 12.22
N GLY A 162 16.65 -9.02 12.53
CA GLY A 162 15.58 -8.54 13.42
C GLY A 162 15.83 -8.75 14.90
N GLY A 163 14.79 -8.96 15.70
CA GLY A 163 14.86 -9.29 17.13
C GLY A 163 14.91 -8.07 18.06
N LEU A 164 14.48 -6.89 17.59
CA LEU A 164 14.35 -5.71 18.43
C LEU A 164 12.99 -5.70 19.15
N SER A 165 12.99 -5.36 20.46
CA SER A 165 11.81 -5.41 21.30
C SER A 165 10.88 -4.19 21.19
N ALA A 166 11.29 -3.16 20.43
CA ALA A 166 10.50 -1.94 20.26
C ALA A 166 9.05 -2.24 19.86
N PRO A 167 8.03 -1.63 20.52
CA PRO A 167 6.64 -1.87 20.19
C PRO A 167 6.32 -1.34 18.80
N ALA A 168 5.39 -2.01 18.08
CA ALA A 168 4.99 -1.60 16.73
C ALA A 168 4.28 -0.25 16.68
N LEU A 169 3.57 0.14 17.76
CA LEU A 169 2.90 1.43 17.88
C LEU A 169 3.57 2.29 18.93
N THR A 170 4.03 3.46 18.51
CA THR A 170 4.58 4.50 19.38
C THR A 170 3.47 5.44 19.88
N ALA A 171 3.77 6.27 20.89
CA ALA A 171 2.86 7.32 21.33
C ALA A 171 2.54 8.30 20.19
N LYS A 172 3.53 8.61 19.33
CA LYS A 172 3.32 9.41 18.12
C LYS A 172 2.34 8.75 17.17
N ASP A 173 2.48 7.44 16.92
CA ASP A 173 1.56 6.72 16.04
C ASP A 173 0.12 6.76 16.55
N MET A 174 -0.10 6.72 17.86
CA MET A 174 -1.43 6.86 18.45
C MET A 174 -2.05 8.25 18.19
N GLU A 175 -1.25 9.31 18.28
CA GLU A 175 -1.69 10.67 17.92
C GLU A 175 -1.90 10.81 16.39
N ASP A 176 -1.01 10.24 15.60
CA ASP A 176 -1.11 10.24 14.13
C ASP A 176 -2.36 9.50 13.64
N ILE A 177 -2.76 8.41 14.29
CA ILE A 177 -4.03 7.71 14.02
C ILE A 177 -5.22 8.64 14.26
N ARG A 178 -5.24 9.40 15.36
CA ARG A 178 -6.30 10.37 15.63
C ARG A 178 -6.36 11.45 14.54
N THR A 179 -5.21 11.98 14.16
CA THR A 179 -5.11 12.96 13.07
C THR A 179 -5.59 12.35 11.76
N ALA A 180 -5.14 11.14 11.40
CA ALA A 180 -5.55 10.43 10.19
C ALA A 180 -7.07 10.26 10.10
N MET A 181 -7.71 9.88 11.20
CA MET A 181 -9.18 9.76 11.23
C MET A 181 -9.87 11.11 11.11
N SER A 182 -9.36 12.15 11.76
CA SER A 182 -9.94 13.50 11.69
C SER A 182 -9.87 14.11 10.30
N LEU A 183 -8.88 13.77 9.48
CA LEU A 183 -8.75 14.25 8.09
C LEU A 183 -9.42 13.32 7.06
N GLY A 184 -10.06 12.24 7.51
CA GLY A 184 -10.82 11.35 6.65
C GLY A 184 -9.97 10.36 5.85
N ALA A 185 -8.89 9.83 6.44
CA ALA A 185 -8.10 8.78 5.79
C ALA A 185 -8.91 7.49 5.63
N ASP A 186 -8.79 6.88 4.46
CA ASP A 186 -9.51 5.67 4.08
C ASP A 186 -8.72 4.41 4.46
N LEU A 187 -7.38 4.52 4.48
CA LEU A 187 -6.45 3.45 4.82
C LEU A 187 -5.41 3.94 5.84
N VAL A 188 -4.99 3.03 6.72
CA VAL A 188 -3.89 3.26 7.66
C VAL A 188 -2.83 2.18 7.44
N ALA A 189 -1.62 2.59 7.07
CA ALA A 189 -0.47 1.70 6.95
C ALA A 189 0.34 1.71 8.25
N VAL A 190 0.52 0.54 8.85
CA VAL A 190 1.23 0.33 10.12
C VAL A 190 2.65 -0.10 9.82
N SER A 191 3.62 0.68 10.31
CA SER A 191 5.05 0.40 10.13
C SER A 191 5.57 -0.59 11.16
N PHE A 192 6.40 -1.51 10.71
CA PHE A 192 7.13 -2.49 11.52
C PHE A 192 6.27 -3.43 12.38
N PRO A 193 5.08 -3.91 11.95
CA PRO A 193 4.38 -4.92 12.71
C PRO A 193 5.17 -6.24 12.68
N LYS A 194 5.18 -6.97 13.80
CA LYS A 194 5.87 -8.25 13.97
C LYS A 194 4.91 -9.44 13.90
N ASN A 195 3.65 -9.23 14.23
CA ASN A 195 2.64 -10.28 14.38
C ASN A 195 1.21 -9.74 14.24
N ALA A 196 0.23 -10.63 14.34
CA ALA A 196 -1.19 -10.30 14.27
C ALA A 196 -1.64 -9.32 15.37
N THR A 197 -1.13 -9.48 16.59
CA THR A 197 -1.51 -8.65 17.75
C THR A 197 -1.19 -7.18 17.52
N ASP A 198 -0.06 -6.86 16.88
CA ASP A 198 0.31 -5.50 16.52
C ASP A 198 -0.74 -4.86 15.59
N MET A 199 -1.24 -5.63 14.60
CA MET A 199 -2.25 -5.17 13.66
C MET A 199 -3.64 -5.05 14.29
N GLU A 200 -4.01 -5.97 15.17
CA GLU A 200 -5.28 -5.93 15.91
C GLU A 200 -5.34 -4.72 16.82
N MET A 201 -4.25 -4.41 17.53
CA MET A 201 -4.14 -3.21 18.35
C MET A 201 -4.29 -1.92 17.53
N ALA A 202 -3.59 -1.84 16.40
CA ALA A 202 -3.70 -0.68 15.51
C ALA A 202 -5.13 -0.51 14.97
N ARG A 203 -5.79 -1.61 14.61
CA ARG A 203 -7.19 -1.60 14.16
C ARG A 203 -8.14 -1.10 15.25
N GLN A 204 -7.99 -1.56 16.48
CA GLN A 204 -8.82 -1.11 17.58
C GLN A 204 -8.67 0.39 17.82
N LEU A 205 -7.44 0.89 17.85
CA LEU A 205 -7.17 2.33 18.02
C LEU A 205 -7.75 3.15 16.85
N ALA A 206 -7.59 2.70 15.63
CA ALA A 206 -8.13 3.37 14.44
C ALA A 206 -9.66 3.38 14.44
N ASN A 207 -10.32 2.28 14.83
CA ASN A 207 -11.77 2.21 14.93
C ASN A 207 -12.32 3.14 16.01
N ILE A 208 -11.67 3.21 17.19
CA ILE A 208 -12.03 4.14 18.25
C ILE A 208 -11.89 5.60 17.80
N ALA A 209 -10.75 5.93 17.18
CA ALA A 209 -10.47 7.27 16.69
C ALA A 209 -11.37 7.67 15.51
N GLY A 210 -11.78 6.73 14.69
CA GLY A 210 -12.65 6.95 13.52
C GLY A 210 -14.14 7.00 13.85
N ALA A 211 -14.56 6.45 14.99
CA ALA A 211 -15.98 6.36 15.37
C ALA A 211 -16.71 7.73 15.36
N PRO A 212 -16.14 8.84 15.86
CA PRO A 212 -16.79 10.15 15.79
C PRO A 212 -17.04 10.65 14.37
N TYR A 213 -16.30 10.14 13.39
CA TYR A 213 -16.39 10.52 11.98
C TYR A 213 -17.13 9.48 11.12
N GLY A 214 -17.59 8.36 11.72
CA GLY A 214 -18.18 7.25 11.00
C GLY A 214 -17.20 6.49 10.10
N ILE A 215 -15.90 6.55 10.40
CA ILE A 215 -14.82 5.96 9.59
C ILE A 215 -14.33 4.67 10.24
N LYS A 216 -14.20 3.62 9.41
CA LYS A 216 -13.49 2.37 9.72
C LYS A 216 -12.44 2.15 8.63
N PRO A 217 -11.19 2.58 8.85
CA PRO A 217 -10.17 2.51 7.80
C PRO A 217 -9.78 1.07 7.52
N LYS A 218 -9.29 0.82 6.31
CA LYS A 218 -8.60 -0.43 5.99
C LYS A 218 -7.18 -0.40 6.56
N MET A 219 -6.78 -1.49 7.20
CA MET A 219 -5.48 -1.62 7.84
C MET A 219 -4.50 -2.33 6.92
N ILE A 220 -3.39 -1.69 6.60
CA ILE A 220 -2.32 -2.21 5.75
C ILE A 220 -1.09 -2.48 6.62
N ALA A 221 -0.64 -3.73 6.69
CA ALA A 221 0.58 -4.09 7.40
C ALA A 221 1.79 -3.89 6.49
N LYS A 222 2.74 -3.06 6.91
CA LYS A 222 4.01 -2.90 6.18
C LYS A 222 4.98 -3.99 6.58
N ILE A 223 5.35 -4.84 5.62
CA ILE A 223 6.28 -5.95 5.87
C ILE A 223 7.71 -5.43 5.67
N GLU A 224 8.32 -5.10 6.79
CA GLU A 224 9.61 -4.40 6.88
C GLU A 224 10.62 -5.14 7.75
N ARG A 225 10.17 -6.15 8.53
CA ARG A 225 10.99 -6.89 9.49
C ARG A 225 11.14 -8.35 9.13
N ALA A 226 12.29 -8.93 9.47
CA ALA A 226 12.54 -10.36 9.31
C ALA A 226 11.53 -11.22 10.10
N GLU A 227 11.13 -10.78 11.30
CA GLU A 227 10.16 -11.49 12.15
C GLU A 227 8.75 -11.55 11.54
N ALA A 228 8.39 -10.60 10.70
CA ALA A 228 7.09 -10.60 10.01
C ALA A 228 6.97 -11.75 8.98
N ILE A 229 8.10 -12.26 8.46
CA ILE A 229 8.09 -13.30 7.41
C ILE A 229 7.49 -14.61 7.90
N PRO A 230 7.94 -15.23 9.03
CA PRO A 230 7.28 -16.43 9.55
C PRO A 230 5.86 -16.18 10.06
N ALA A 231 5.52 -14.97 10.48
CA ALA A 231 4.21 -14.58 10.97
C ALA A 231 3.26 -14.07 9.87
N LEU A 232 3.65 -14.14 8.60
CA LEU A 232 2.96 -13.45 7.50
C LEU A 232 1.49 -13.85 7.38
N GLN A 233 1.14 -15.14 7.54
CA GLN A 233 -0.26 -15.56 7.44
C GLN A 233 -1.12 -14.93 8.54
N SER A 234 -0.65 -14.94 9.78
CA SER A 234 -1.39 -14.33 10.90
C SER A 234 -1.50 -12.80 10.77
N ILE A 235 -0.49 -12.14 10.22
CA ILE A 235 -0.53 -10.71 9.89
C ILE A 235 -1.56 -10.44 8.80
N LEU A 236 -1.61 -11.25 7.74
CA LEU A 236 -2.61 -11.16 6.68
C LEU A 236 -4.02 -11.32 7.24
N ASP A 237 -4.24 -12.30 8.10
CA ASP A 237 -5.56 -12.57 8.70
C ASP A 237 -6.05 -11.37 9.54
N ALA A 238 -5.16 -10.70 10.26
CA ALA A 238 -5.45 -9.53 11.09
C ALA A 238 -5.56 -8.21 10.30
N SER A 239 -5.15 -8.19 9.03
CA SER A 239 -5.07 -7.00 8.19
C SER A 239 -6.10 -7.02 7.06
N ASP A 240 -6.29 -5.88 6.39
CA ASP A 240 -7.03 -5.79 5.13
C ASP A 240 -6.10 -5.92 3.91
N GLY A 241 -4.82 -5.71 4.12
CA GLY A 241 -3.79 -5.86 3.10
C GLY A 241 -2.39 -5.72 3.69
N ILE A 242 -1.40 -5.90 2.84
CA ILE A 242 0.01 -5.71 3.17
C ILE A 242 0.68 -4.76 2.19
N MET A 243 1.78 -4.16 2.64
CA MET A 243 2.72 -3.45 1.80
C MET A 243 4.06 -4.16 1.86
N VAL A 244 4.57 -4.58 0.70
CA VAL A 244 5.93 -5.09 0.56
C VAL A 244 6.87 -3.89 0.54
N ALA A 245 7.35 -3.51 1.71
CA ALA A 245 8.20 -2.33 1.90
C ALA A 245 9.68 -2.73 1.76
N ARG A 246 10.12 -2.81 0.51
CA ARG A 246 11.38 -3.46 0.11
C ARG A 246 12.63 -2.79 0.66
N GLY A 247 12.59 -1.48 0.92
CA GLY A 247 13.73 -0.74 1.44
C GLY A 247 14.18 -1.24 2.82
N ASP A 248 13.34 -1.10 3.83
CA ASP A 248 13.65 -1.56 5.19
C ASP A 248 13.74 -3.08 5.28
N LEU A 249 12.91 -3.81 4.54
CA LEU A 249 12.99 -5.28 4.51
C LEU A 249 14.35 -5.77 3.99
N ALA A 250 14.87 -5.17 2.91
CA ALA A 250 16.14 -5.55 2.32
C ALA A 250 17.32 -5.34 3.28
N VAL A 251 17.23 -4.33 4.14
CA VAL A 251 18.25 -4.09 5.17
C VAL A 251 18.32 -5.27 6.15
N GLU A 252 17.19 -5.83 6.55
CA GLU A 252 17.16 -6.93 7.53
C GLU A 252 17.41 -8.33 6.94
N VAL A 253 16.87 -8.62 5.74
CA VAL A 253 16.96 -9.97 5.13
C VAL A 253 18.00 -10.08 4.03
N GLY A 254 18.57 -8.96 3.60
CA GLY A 254 19.48 -8.86 2.47
C GLY A 254 18.77 -8.67 1.12
N ASN A 255 19.39 -7.88 0.24
CA ASN A 255 18.81 -7.52 -1.08
C ASN A 255 18.44 -8.76 -1.93
N ALA A 256 19.26 -9.81 -1.89
CA ALA A 256 19.08 -11.01 -2.72
C ALA A 256 17.80 -11.80 -2.37
N ALA A 257 17.31 -11.69 -1.14
CA ALA A 257 16.11 -12.41 -0.69
C ALA A 257 14.81 -11.72 -1.10
N VAL A 258 14.83 -10.40 -1.30
CA VAL A 258 13.63 -9.58 -1.49
C VAL A 258 12.77 -10.00 -2.69
N PRO A 259 13.30 -10.29 -3.90
CA PRO A 259 12.46 -10.65 -5.04
C PRO A 259 11.63 -11.91 -4.81
N ALA A 260 12.21 -12.95 -4.21
CA ALA A 260 11.50 -14.18 -3.90
C ALA A 260 10.43 -13.96 -2.80
N LEU A 261 10.74 -13.16 -1.79
CA LEU A 261 9.80 -12.78 -0.74
C LEU A 261 8.64 -11.95 -1.29
N GLN A 262 8.90 -11.01 -2.19
CA GLN A 262 7.86 -10.23 -2.87
C GLN A 262 6.84 -11.15 -3.57
N LYS A 263 7.31 -12.08 -4.39
CA LYS A 263 6.43 -13.03 -5.10
C LYS A 263 5.59 -13.86 -4.13
N ARG A 264 6.21 -14.36 -3.05
CA ARG A 264 5.52 -15.11 -2.01
C ARG A 264 4.45 -14.28 -1.30
N MET A 265 4.77 -13.03 -0.91
CA MET A 265 3.86 -12.13 -0.21
C MET A 265 2.65 -11.76 -1.09
N ILE A 266 2.88 -11.43 -2.35
CA ILE A 266 1.81 -11.10 -3.30
C ILE A 266 0.87 -12.30 -3.48
N ARG A 267 1.43 -13.50 -3.69
CA ARG A 267 0.62 -14.72 -3.81
C ARG A 267 -0.20 -14.98 -2.57
N MET A 268 0.41 -14.98 -1.38
CA MET A 268 -0.29 -15.24 -0.12
C MET A 268 -1.39 -14.21 0.16
N ALA A 269 -1.14 -12.93 -0.12
CA ALA A 269 -2.15 -11.88 0.02
C ALA A 269 -3.36 -12.15 -0.88
N ARG A 270 -3.15 -12.49 -2.14
CA ARG A 270 -4.22 -12.81 -3.09
C ARG A 270 -5.01 -14.04 -2.66
N GLU A 271 -4.33 -15.12 -2.28
CA GLU A 271 -4.95 -16.36 -1.79
C GLU A 271 -5.77 -16.15 -0.51
N SER A 272 -5.35 -15.20 0.33
CA SER A 272 -6.04 -14.80 1.56
C SER A 272 -7.13 -13.73 1.36
N ASN A 273 -7.44 -13.36 0.12
CA ASN A 273 -8.38 -12.27 -0.22
C ASN A 273 -7.99 -10.92 0.41
N LYS A 274 -6.70 -10.61 0.40
CA LYS A 274 -6.13 -9.38 0.94
C LYS A 274 -5.47 -8.55 -0.15
N LEU A 275 -5.40 -7.24 0.09
CA LEU A 275 -4.73 -6.28 -0.78
C LEU A 275 -3.22 -6.38 -0.65
N VAL A 276 -2.50 -6.02 -1.71
CA VAL A 276 -1.05 -5.92 -1.67
C VAL A 276 -0.53 -4.71 -2.46
N ILE A 277 0.35 -3.95 -1.83
CA ILE A 277 1.05 -2.81 -2.41
C ILE A 277 2.54 -3.16 -2.50
N THR A 278 3.13 -3.02 -3.67
CA THR A 278 4.60 -3.14 -3.84
C THR A 278 5.21 -1.75 -3.78
N ALA A 279 6.16 -1.56 -2.88
CA ALA A 279 6.65 -0.23 -2.50
C ALA A 279 8.16 -0.13 -2.48
N THR A 280 8.63 1.12 -2.50
CA THR A 280 10.00 1.62 -2.38
C THR A 280 10.91 1.32 -3.56
N GLN A 281 11.64 2.34 -3.98
CA GLN A 281 12.65 2.29 -5.06
C GLN A 281 12.11 1.76 -6.39
N MET A 282 10.86 2.08 -6.73
CA MET A 282 10.25 1.62 -7.98
C MET A 282 10.74 2.41 -9.19
N MET A 283 10.82 3.73 -9.09
CA MET A 283 11.26 4.68 -10.12
C MET A 283 12.24 5.70 -9.52
N GLU A 284 13.13 5.28 -8.65
CA GLU A 284 13.96 6.16 -7.80
C GLU A 284 14.83 7.14 -8.61
N SER A 285 15.34 6.73 -9.76
CA SER A 285 16.11 7.61 -10.63
C SER A 285 15.31 8.82 -11.12
N MET A 286 13.99 8.70 -11.20
CA MET A 286 13.09 9.77 -11.62
C MET A 286 12.88 10.86 -10.56
N ILE A 287 13.45 10.72 -9.37
CA ILE A 287 13.61 11.86 -8.45
C ILE A 287 14.36 13.00 -9.13
N TYR A 288 15.37 12.68 -9.94
CA TYR A 288 16.26 13.64 -10.59
C TYR A 288 16.24 13.59 -12.12
N ALA A 289 15.82 12.48 -12.72
CA ALA A 289 15.81 12.26 -14.16
C ALA A 289 14.39 12.17 -14.73
N PRO A 290 14.13 12.69 -15.94
CA PRO A 290 12.81 12.63 -16.56
C PRO A 290 12.44 11.27 -17.13
N VAL A 291 13.37 10.31 -17.14
CA VAL A 291 13.18 8.94 -17.63
C VAL A 291 13.74 7.94 -16.62
N PRO A 292 13.10 6.77 -16.46
CA PRO A 292 13.60 5.71 -15.58
C PRO A 292 14.74 4.92 -16.21
N THR A 293 15.45 4.15 -15.39
CA THR A 293 16.36 3.13 -15.90
C THR A 293 15.60 1.92 -16.42
N ARG A 294 16.25 1.11 -17.27
CA ARG A 294 15.66 -0.17 -17.74
C ARG A 294 15.41 -1.16 -16.61
N ALA A 295 16.26 -1.14 -15.57
CA ALA A 295 16.08 -1.98 -14.39
C ALA A 295 14.81 -1.60 -13.62
N GLU A 296 14.53 -0.32 -13.44
CA GLU A 296 13.31 0.17 -12.80
C GLU A 296 12.06 -0.18 -13.60
N VAL A 297 12.08 -0.04 -14.91
CA VAL A 297 11.00 -0.47 -15.81
C VAL A 297 10.73 -1.97 -15.64
N SER A 298 11.80 -2.80 -15.62
CA SER A 298 11.67 -4.24 -15.39
C SER A 298 11.14 -4.57 -14.00
N ASP A 299 11.53 -3.82 -12.98
CA ASP A 299 11.08 -4.01 -11.60
C ASP A 299 9.57 -3.72 -11.44
N VAL A 300 9.10 -2.60 -11.98
CA VAL A 300 7.66 -2.28 -12.00
C VAL A 300 6.87 -3.33 -12.77
N ALA A 301 7.33 -3.69 -13.97
CA ALA A 301 6.68 -4.73 -14.79
C ALA A 301 6.62 -6.08 -14.04
N ASN A 302 7.70 -6.47 -13.36
CA ASN A 302 7.73 -7.70 -12.56
C ASN A 302 6.71 -7.67 -11.41
N ALA A 303 6.57 -6.55 -10.69
CA ALA A 303 5.54 -6.41 -9.64
C ALA A 303 4.11 -6.54 -10.21
N VAL A 304 3.86 -5.97 -11.39
CA VAL A 304 2.59 -6.10 -12.11
C VAL A 304 2.31 -7.57 -12.46
N LEU A 305 3.31 -8.26 -13.05
CA LEU A 305 3.21 -9.68 -13.44
C LEU A 305 3.10 -10.61 -12.23
N ASP A 306 3.64 -10.24 -11.08
CA ASP A 306 3.42 -10.95 -9.80
C ASP A 306 1.96 -10.83 -9.31
N GLY A 307 1.18 -9.90 -9.86
CA GLY A 307 -0.23 -9.68 -9.53
C GLY A 307 -0.48 -8.73 -8.37
N THR A 308 0.43 -7.81 -8.09
CA THR A 308 0.21 -6.76 -7.08
C THR A 308 -1.04 -5.93 -7.38
N ASP A 309 -1.75 -5.49 -6.35
CA ASP A 309 -2.87 -4.55 -6.54
C ASP A 309 -2.36 -3.18 -6.97
N ALA A 310 -1.31 -2.71 -6.33
CA ALA A 310 -0.77 -1.39 -6.58
C ALA A 310 0.76 -1.36 -6.52
N VAL A 311 1.32 -0.41 -7.26
CA VAL A 311 2.72 0.00 -7.17
C VAL A 311 2.79 1.39 -6.55
N MET A 312 3.81 1.65 -5.73
CA MET A 312 3.89 2.90 -4.96
C MET A 312 5.13 3.72 -5.30
N LEU A 313 4.92 5.03 -5.42
CA LEU A 313 5.93 6.07 -5.55
C LEU A 313 6.10 6.80 -4.20
N SER A 314 7.33 6.99 -3.78
CA SER A 314 7.71 7.64 -2.52
C SER A 314 8.31 9.02 -2.77
N ALA A 315 9.64 9.15 -2.67
CA ALA A 315 10.34 10.41 -2.92
C ALA A 315 10.18 10.90 -4.36
N GLU A 316 9.94 10.00 -5.31
CA GLU A 316 9.73 10.30 -6.73
C GLU A 316 8.63 11.35 -6.95
N THR A 317 7.56 11.28 -6.16
CA THR A 317 6.43 12.22 -6.22
C THR A 317 6.40 13.21 -5.05
N ALA A 318 6.99 12.86 -3.90
CA ALA A 318 7.00 13.73 -2.73
C ALA A 318 8.02 14.87 -2.82
N ALA A 319 9.20 14.60 -3.38
CA ALA A 319 10.34 15.51 -3.43
C ALA A 319 11.02 15.57 -4.81
N GLY A 320 10.66 14.69 -5.74
CA GLY A 320 11.26 14.60 -7.07
C GLY A 320 10.90 15.77 -7.96
N LYS A 321 11.70 15.94 -9.02
CA LYS A 321 11.53 17.02 -9.99
C LYS A 321 10.40 16.77 -11.00
N TYR A 322 9.97 15.52 -11.14
CA TYR A 322 9.06 15.07 -12.21
C TYR A 322 7.87 14.26 -11.71
N PRO A 323 7.08 14.74 -10.73
CA PRO A 323 6.03 13.93 -10.09
C PRO A 323 4.96 13.45 -11.08
N VAL A 324 4.50 14.29 -11.98
CA VAL A 324 3.48 13.95 -12.98
C VAL A 324 4.02 12.95 -14.01
N VAL A 325 5.18 13.25 -14.60
CA VAL A 325 5.84 12.40 -15.62
C VAL A 325 6.16 11.01 -15.04
N THR A 326 6.50 10.92 -13.77
CA THR A 326 6.76 9.65 -13.09
C THR A 326 5.50 8.78 -13.02
N ILE A 327 4.34 9.37 -12.71
CA ILE A 327 3.05 8.65 -12.72
C ILE A 327 2.68 8.20 -14.14
N GLU A 328 2.82 9.08 -15.13
CA GLU A 328 2.54 8.75 -16.54
C GLU A 328 3.42 7.58 -17.02
N THR A 329 4.71 7.62 -16.71
CA THR A 329 5.67 6.58 -17.06
C THR A 329 5.32 5.25 -16.38
N MET A 330 5.05 5.28 -15.07
CA MET A 330 4.65 4.10 -14.32
C MET A 330 3.34 3.50 -14.86
N ALA A 331 2.36 4.34 -15.17
CA ALA A 331 1.09 3.91 -15.76
C ALA A 331 1.31 3.21 -17.11
N ALA A 332 2.18 3.77 -17.96
CA ALA A 332 2.52 3.15 -19.26
C ALA A 332 3.20 1.79 -19.08
N VAL A 333 4.13 1.66 -18.14
CA VAL A 333 4.79 0.37 -17.83
C VAL A 333 3.76 -0.66 -17.33
N CYS A 334 2.84 -0.27 -16.45
CA CYS A 334 1.78 -1.17 -15.98
C CYS A 334 0.91 -1.68 -17.13
N VAL A 335 0.44 -0.79 -18.00
CA VAL A 335 -0.41 -1.16 -19.14
C VAL A 335 0.33 -2.10 -20.11
N GLU A 336 1.61 -1.85 -20.37
CA GLU A 336 2.40 -2.70 -21.26
C GLU A 336 2.65 -4.09 -20.68
N ALA A 337 2.97 -4.16 -19.38
CA ALA A 337 3.13 -5.43 -18.67
C ALA A 337 1.83 -6.25 -18.68
N GLU A 338 0.68 -5.60 -18.45
CA GLU A 338 -0.64 -6.24 -18.45
C GLU A 338 -1.04 -6.83 -19.80
N LYS A 339 -0.57 -6.27 -20.92
CA LYS A 339 -0.81 -6.83 -22.26
C LYS A 339 -0.11 -8.17 -22.48
N SER A 340 1.00 -8.41 -21.79
CA SER A 340 1.78 -9.65 -21.90
C SER A 340 1.29 -10.77 -20.99
N GLU A 341 0.35 -10.50 -20.09
CA GLU A 341 -0.23 -11.53 -19.24
C GLU A 341 -1.04 -12.52 -20.07
N HIS A 342 -0.62 -13.79 -20.07
CA HIS A 342 -1.49 -14.87 -20.49
C HIS A 342 -2.53 -15.11 -19.41
N VAL A 343 -3.73 -14.56 -19.63
CA VAL A 343 -4.85 -14.78 -18.72
C VAL A 343 -5.53 -16.10 -19.08
N GLU A 344 -5.09 -17.16 -18.43
CA GLU A 344 -5.93 -18.33 -18.24
C GLU A 344 -6.74 -18.14 -16.97
N LEU A 345 -8.02 -18.50 -16.98
CA LEU A 345 -8.79 -18.67 -15.75
C LEU A 345 -8.00 -19.62 -14.85
N ASP A 346 -7.68 -19.13 -13.67
CA ASP A 346 -6.85 -19.85 -12.72
C ASP A 346 -7.53 -21.19 -12.39
N LYS A 347 -6.97 -22.30 -12.86
CA LYS A 347 -7.54 -23.65 -12.70
C LYS A 347 -7.61 -24.05 -11.22
N ASP A 348 -6.75 -23.48 -10.38
CA ASP A 348 -6.74 -23.74 -8.94
C ASP A 348 -8.04 -23.30 -8.24
N PHE A 349 -8.83 -22.42 -8.87
CA PHE A 349 -10.13 -22.00 -8.34
C PHE A 349 -11.29 -22.93 -8.68
N LEU A 350 -11.18 -23.70 -9.74
CA LEU A 350 -12.23 -24.63 -10.14
C LEU A 350 -12.38 -25.76 -9.09
N ASP A 351 -11.31 -26.09 -8.40
CA ASP A 351 -11.27 -27.16 -7.39
C ASP A 351 -11.51 -26.65 -5.95
N ARG A 352 -11.69 -25.33 -5.75
CA ARG A 352 -11.93 -24.78 -4.42
C ARG A 352 -13.39 -24.93 -4.00
N THR A 353 -13.58 -25.34 -2.75
CA THR A 353 -14.89 -25.27 -2.08
C THR A 353 -15.04 -23.93 -1.41
N PHE A 354 -16.06 -23.18 -1.78
CA PHE A 354 -16.39 -21.90 -1.15
C PHE A 354 -17.35 -22.11 0.03
N THR A 355 -17.13 -21.34 1.08
CA THR A 355 -17.98 -21.36 2.29
C THR A 355 -19.02 -20.24 2.29
N ARG A 356 -18.91 -19.29 1.34
CA ARG A 356 -19.80 -18.14 1.25
C ARG A 356 -20.43 -18.05 -0.15
N ILE A 357 -21.67 -17.57 -0.19
CA ILE A 357 -22.44 -17.41 -1.44
C ILE A 357 -21.79 -16.35 -2.34
N ASP A 358 -21.37 -15.20 -1.77
CA ASP A 358 -20.77 -14.10 -2.52
C ASP A 358 -19.45 -14.50 -3.23
N GLN A 359 -18.68 -15.43 -2.64
CA GLN A 359 -17.51 -16.02 -3.30
C GLN A 359 -17.88 -16.83 -4.53
N SER A 360 -18.89 -17.68 -4.40
CA SER A 360 -19.39 -18.52 -5.51
C SER A 360 -19.95 -17.67 -6.65
N ILE A 361 -20.69 -16.60 -6.32
CA ILE A 361 -21.20 -15.65 -7.31
C ILE A 361 -20.06 -14.91 -8.01
N ALA A 362 -19.04 -14.45 -7.27
CA ALA A 362 -17.87 -13.78 -7.83
C ALA A 362 -17.14 -14.68 -8.84
N MET A 363 -16.94 -15.94 -8.49
CA MET A 363 -16.33 -16.93 -9.39
C MET A 363 -17.19 -17.25 -10.60
N GLY A 364 -18.49 -17.40 -10.39
CA GLY A 364 -19.45 -17.59 -11.49
C GLY A 364 -19.45 -16.42 -12.46
N ALA A 365 -19.33 -15.18 -11.95
CA ALA A 365 -19.26 -13.98 -12.78
C ALA A 365 -17.98 -13.94 -13.62
N LEU A 366 -16.83 -14.24 -13.04
CA LEU A 366 -15.55 -14.30 -13.75
C LEU A 366 -15.54 -15.38 -14.83
N PHE A 367 -15.98 -16.60 -14.48
CA PHE A 367 -16.09 -17.72 -15.41
C PHE A 367 -17.02 -17.38 -16.59
N THR A 368 -18.21 -16.85 -16.28
CA THR A 368 -19.19 -16.46 -17.27
C THR A 368 -18.66 -15.35 -18.18
N ALA A 369 -18.08 -14.31 -17.59
CA ALA A 369 -17.54 -13.19 -18.36
C ALA A 369 -16.41 -13.63 -19.31
N TYR A 370 -15.52 -14.51 -18.87
CA TYR A 370 -14.44 -15.05 -19.70
C TYR A 370 -14.98 -15.86 -20.89
N HIS A 371 -15.85 -16.85 -20.63
CA HIS A 371 -16.32 -17.75 -21.67
C HIS A 371 -17.34 -17.13 -22.64
N LEU A 372 -18.07 -16.11 -22.20
CA LEU A 372 -18.97 -15.34 -23.08
C LEU A 372 -18.27 -14.18 -23.81
N GLY A 373 -17.00 -13.91 -23.53
CA GLY A 373 -16.32 -12.73 -24.05
C GLY A 373 -17.00 -11.43 -23.63
N ALA A 374 -17.51 -11.37 -22.40
CA ALA A 374 -18.17 -10.19 -21.88
C ALA A 374 -17.20 -8.99 -21.85
N LYS A 375 -17.74 -7.80 -22.12
CA LYS A 375 -16.94 -6.55 -22.15
C LYS A 375 -16.70 -5.98 -20.76
N ALA A 376 -17.55 -6.29 -19.79
CA ALA A 376 -17.46 -5.82 -18.42
C ALA A 376 -18.16 -6.76 -17.44
N ILE A 377 -17.72 -6.72 -16.19
CA ILE A 377 -18.47 -7.18 -15.03
C ILE A 377 -18.91 -5.94 -14.27
N ILE A 378 -20.19 -5.85 -13.93
CA ILE A 378 -20.79 -4.74 -13.18
C ILE A 378 -21.26 -5.30 -11.83
N ALA A 379 -20.60 -4.89 -10.74
CA ALA A 379 -20.88 -5.37 -9.39
C ALA A 379 -21.57 -4.27 -8.57
N LEU A 380 -22.82 -4.47 -8.20
CA LEU A 380 -23.51 -3.64 -7.23
C LEU A 380 -23.11 -4.10 -5.83
N THR A 381 -22.52 -3.22 -5.04
CA THR A 381 -21.91 -3.58 -3.76
C THR A 381 -22.03 -2.49 -2.71
N GLU A 382 -22.27 -2.84 -1.46
CA GLU A 382 -22.26 -1.92 -0.32
C GLU A 382 -20.83 -1.72 0.22
N SER A 383 -20.08 -2.80 0.37
CA SER A 383 -18.77 -2.81 1.03
C SER A 383 -17.58 -3.03 0.10
N GLY A 384 -17.81 -3.38 -1.16
CA GLY A 384 -16.76 -3.78 -2.09
C GLY A 384 -16.30 -5.24 -1.95
N ALA A 385 -16.93 -6.05 -1.10
CA ALA A 385 -16.47 -7.42 -0.84
C ALA A 385 -16.46 -8.30 -2.10
N THR A 386 -17.52 -8.28 -2.89
CA THR A 386 -17.63 -9.05 -4.14
C THR A 386 -16.58 -8.60 -5.17
N ALA A 387 -16.38 -7.27 -5.29
CA ALA A 387 -15.36 -6.72 -6.17
C ALA A 387 -13.95 -7.13 -5.72
N LEU A 388 -13.69 -7.19 -4.40
CA LEU A 388 -12.44 -7.68 -3.86
C LEU A 388 -12.19 -9.15 -4.24
N TRP A 389 -13.19 -10.03 -4.08
CA TRP A 389 -13.08 -11.42 -4.49
C TRP A 389 -12.74 -11.57 -5.96
N MET A 390 -13.42 -10.85 -6.84
CA MET A 390 -13.14 -10.87 -8.28
C MET A 390 -11.74 -10.35 -8.60
N SER A 391 -11.28 -9.32 -7.91
CA SER A 391 -9.97 -8.69 -8.14
C SER A 391 -8.78 -9.57 -7.77
N ARG A 392 -9.00 -10.65 -7.03
CA ARG A 392 -7.94 -11.62 -6.65
C ARG A 392 -7.53 -12.53 -7.81
N HIS A 393 -8.32 -12.54 -8.88
CA HIS A 393 -8.13 -13.42 -10.03
C HIS A 393 -7.57 -12.66 -11.24
N TYR A 394 -6.83 -13.37 -12.09
CA TYR A 394 -6.40 -12.81 -13.36
C TYR A 394 -7.58 -12.77 -14.32
N THR A 395 -7.93 -11.61 -14.80
CA THR A 395 -8.95 -11.40 -15.82
C THR A 395 -8.65 -10.12 -16.59
N HIS A 396 -8.86 -10.15 -17.90
CA HIS A 396 -8.84 -8.95 -18.74
C HIS A 396 -10.20 -8.23 -18.77
N VAL A 397 -11.24 -8.84 -18.24
CA VAL A 397 -12.56 -8.22 -18.19
C VAL A 397 -12.56 -7.18 -17.08
N PRO A 398 -12.79 -5.88 -17.38
CA PRO A 398 -12.82 -4.84 -16.36
C PRO A 398 -14.01 -5.04 -15.43
N ILE A 399 -13.78 -4.71 -14.14
CA ILE A 399 -14.80 -4.80 -13.09
C ILE A 399 -15.20 -3.37 -12.70
N PHE A 400 -16.46 -3.02 -12.92
CA PHE A 400 -17.06 -1.77 -12.46
C PHE A 400 -17.84 -2.07 -11.18
N ALA A 401 -17.38 -1.50 -10.07
CA ALA A 401 -18.01 -1.69 -8.76
C ALA A 401 -18.82 -0.44 -8.40
N LEU A 402 -20.12 -0.57 -8.35
CA LEU A 402 -21.05 0.51 -8.11
C LEU A 402 -21.56 0.47 -6.68
N THR A 403 -21.45 1.59 -5.97
CA THR A 403 -21.79 1.69 -4.55
C THR A 403 -22.38 3.05 -4.20
N PRO A 404 -23.36 3.12 -3.27
CA PRO A 404 -23.82 4.37 -2.71
C PRO A 404 -22.92 4.88 -1.57
N ARG A 405 -21.90 4.10 -1.19
CA ARG A 405 -21.01 4.39 -0.05
C ARG A 405 -19.70 5.00 -0.51
N VAL A 406 -19.53 6.30 -0.33
CA VAL A 406 -18.29 7.02 -0.69
C VAL A 406 -17.05 6.39 -0.05
N GLY A 407 -17.13 5.92 1.21
CA GLY A 407 -16.01 5.22 1.86
C GLY A 407 -15.64 3.90 1.18
N SER A 408 -16.62 3.15 0.69
CA SER A 408 -16.38 1.91 -0.08
C SER A 408 -15.81 2.24 -1.46
N GLU A 409 -16.32 3.28 -2.13
CA GLU A 409 -15.81 3.75 -3.41
C GLU A 409 -14.31 4.11 -3.31
N ARG A 410 -13.93 4.90 -2.30
CA ARG A 410 -12.53 5.27 -2.04
C ARG A 410 -11.65 4.06 -1.76
N THR A 411 -12.12 3.13 -0.93
CA THR A 411 -11.35 1.93 -0.63
C THR A 411 -11.13 1.06 -1.87
N MET A 412 -12.13 0.91 -2.71
CA MET A 412 -12.03 0.14 -3.96
C MET A 412 -11.11 0.76 -5.01
N ALA A 413 -10.72 2.03 -4.87
CA ALA A 413 -9.71 2.66 -5.71
C ALA A 413 -8.34 1.96 -5.64
N LEU A 414 -8.08 1.17 -4.58
CA LEU A 414 -6.86 0.36 -4.43
C LEU A 414 -6.99 -1.06 -5.05
N TYR A 415 -8.20 -1.52 -5.42
CA TYR A 415 -8.40 -2.90 -5.89
C TYR A 415 -7.97 -3.04 -7.34
N ARG A 416 -7.10 -4.02 -7.61
CA ARG A 416 -6.66 -4.34 -8.98
C ARG A 416 -7.86 -4.60 -9.90
N ASN A 417 -7.83 -4.02 -11.11
CA ASN A 417 -8.84 -4.20 -12.15
C ASN A 417 -10.26 -3.76 -11.78
N VAL A 418 -10.43 -3.03 -10.68
CA VAL A 418 -11.73 -2.50 -10.24
C VAL A 418 -11.79 -1.00 -10.46
N THR A 419 -12.83 -0.54 -11.14
CA THR A 419 -13.16 0.88 -11.26
C THR A 419 -14.39 1.15 -10.39
N PRO A 420 -14.22 1.83 -9.25
CA PRO A 420 -15.35 2.20 -8.40
C PRO A 420 -16.13 3.35 -9.03
N LEU A 421 -17.45 3.28 -8.92
CA LEU A 421 -18.37 4.30 -9.40
C LEU A 421 -19.44 4.56 -8.33
N HIS A 422 -19.80 5.82 -8.16
CA HIS A 422 -20.87 6.20 -7.26
C HIS A 422 -22.23 6.03 -7.93
N VAL A 423 -23.17 5.43 -7.21
CA VAL A 423 -24.57 5.33 -7.65
C VAL A 423 -25.50 5.22 -6.44
N ASP A 424 -26.58 5.99 -6.45
CA ASP A 424 -27.61 5.91 -5.41
C ASP A 424 -28.64 4.84 -5.77
N PHE A 425 -28.78 3.83 -4.91
CA PHE A 425 -29.80 2.79 -5.05
C PHE A 425 -31.00 3.08 -4.14
N ASN A 426 -31.88 3.96 -4.57
CA ASN A 426 -33.12 4.28 -3.84
C ASN A 426 -34.34 3.52 -4.37
N SER A 427 -34.13 2.47 -5.17
CA SER A 427 -35.16 1.77 -5.93
C SER A 427 -35.05 0.25 -5.78
N ASP A 428 -36.01 -0.41 -6.36
CA ASP A 428 -35.97 -1.89 -6.48
C ASP A 428 -34.76 -2.37 -7.31
N ARG A 429 -34.49 -3.66 -7.25
CA ARG A 429 -33.35 -4.29 -7.92
C ARG A 429 -33.26 -3.98 -9.41
N ASP A 430 -34.38 -4.09 -10.13
CA ASP A 430 -34.34 -3.98 -11.59
C ASP A 430 -34.05 -2.55 -12.01
N SER A 431 -34.61 -1.56 -11.32
CA SER A 431 -34.27 -0.14 -11.50
C SER A 431 -32.79 0.15 -11.17
N ALA A 432 -32.24 -0.47 -10.12
CA ALA A 432 -30.83 -0.32 -9.75
C ALA A 432 -29.89 -0.93 -10.80
N LEU A 433 -30.21 -2.12 -11.31
CA LEU A 433 -29.44 -2.75 -12.38
C LEU A 433 -29.47 -1.92 -13.68
N GLN A 434 -30.63 -1.37 -14.00
CA GLN A 434 -30.79 -0.48 -15.17
C GLN A 434 -29.95 0.80 -15.01
N ALA A 435 -30.03 1.46 -13.88
CA ALA A 435 -29.25 2.67 -13.59
C ALA A 435 -27.73 2.39 -13.63
N ALA A 436 -27.30 1.25 -13.09
CA ALA A 436 -25.92 0.80 -13.13
C ALA A 436 -25.42 0.64 -14.57
N LEU A 437 -26.22 -0.04 -15.41
CA LEU A 437 -25.89 -0.26 -16.82
C LEU A 437 -25.83 1.06 -17.61
N GLU A 438 -26.81 1.94 -17.41
CA GLU A 438 -26.86 3.24 -18.05
C GLU A 438 -25.64 4.10 -17.69
N LEU A 439 -25.20 4.07 -16.42
CA LEU A 439 -24.02 4.79 -15.97
C LEU A 439 -22.77 4.28 -16.69
N VAL A 440 -22.57 2.98 -16.79
CA VAL A 440 -21.39 2.36 -17.44
C VAL A 440 -21.41 2.64 -18.95
N VAL A 441 -22.57 2.66 -19.59
CA VAL A 441 -22.74 3.08 -20.99
C VAL A 441 -22.42 4.56 -21.17
N LYS A 442 -22.97 5.43 -20.31
CA LYS A 442 -22.76 6.89 -20.36
C LYS A 442 -21.28 7.27 -20.19
N GLN A 443 -20.55 6.49 -19.38
CA GLN A 443 -19.11 6.68 -19.19
C GLN A 443 -18.28 6.15 -20.38
N GLY A 444 -18.91 5.50 -21.36
CA GLY A 444 -18.25 4.97 -22.55
C GLY A 444 -17.46 3.66 -22.32
N TYR A 445 -17.70 2.98 -21.21
CA TYR A 445 -17.00 1.72 -20.90
C TYR A 445 -17.56 0.53 -21.70
N VAL A 446 -18.85 0.57 -22.01
CA VAL A 446 -19.56 -0.42 -22.85
C VAL A 446 -20.50 0.31 -23.80
N GLN A 447 -20.88 -0.38 -24.89
CA GLN A 447 -21.78 0.16 -25.92
C GLN A 447 -22.92 -0.81 -26.23
N HIS A 448 -23.94 -0.34 -26.94
CA HIS A 448 -25.04 -1.16 -27.39
C HIS A 448 -24.54 -2.42 -28.13
N GLY A 449 -25.11 -3.58 -27.80
CA GLY A 449 -24.72 -4.88 -28.31
C GLY A 449 -23.66 -5.61 -27.51
N ASP A 450 -22.93 -4.94 -26.60
CA ASP A 450 -21.94 -5.58 -25.74
C ASP A 450 -22.62 -6.52 -24.73
N MET A 451 -21.96 -7.64 -24.45
CA MET A 451 -22.36 -8.56 -23.37
C MET A 451 -21.72 -8.11 -22.05
N VAL A 452 -22.51 -8.05 -20.99
CA VAL A 452 -22.05 -7.73 -19.63
C VAL A 452 -22.59 -8.72 -18.61
N VAL A 453 -21.85 -8.92 -17.54
CA VAL A 453 -22.26 -9.74 -16.39
C VAL A 453 -22.51 -8.82 -15.22
N LEU A 454 -23.68 -8.91 -14.62
CA LEU A 454 -24.06 -8.11 -13.43
C LEU A 454 -24.13 -9.02 -12.20
N THR A 455 -23.69 -8.50 -11.06
CA THR A 455 -23.87 -9.15 -9.75
C THR A 455 -24.54 -8.21 -8.76
N VAL A 456 -25.46 -8.75 -7.96
CA VAL A 456 -26.23 -7.98 -6.97
C VAL A 456 -26.62 -8.85 -5.79
N GLY A 457 -26.87 -8.24 -4.65
CA GLY A 457 -27.43 -8.89 -3.46
C GLY A 457 -28.93 -8.67 -3.35
N GLU A 458 -29.68 -9.71 -2.98
CA GLU A 458 -31.10 -9.65 -2.65
C GLU A 458 -31.33 -10.21 -1.23
N PRO A 459 -31.89 -9.40 -0.31
CA PRO A 459 -32.30 -8.00 -0.48
C PRO A 459 -31.09 -7.06 -0.64
N MET A 460 -31.31 -5.95 -1.35
CA MET A 460 -30.29 -4.92 -1.54
C MET A 460 -29.93 -4.22 -0.22
N GLY A 461 -28.75 -3.57 -0.18
CA GLY A 461 -28.30 -2.78 0.98
C GLY A 461 -27.64 -3.60 2.09
N GLN A 462 -27.40 -4.89 1.90
CA GLN A 462 -26.69 -5.75 2.86
C GLN A 462 -25.26 -6.02 2.42
N ALA A 463 -24.29 -5.67 3.27
CA ALA A 463 -22.89 -5.98 3.02
C ALA A 463 -22.65 -7.51 2.99
N GLY A 464 -21.97 -8.00 1.96
CA GLY A 464 -21.71 -9.44 1.77
C GLY A 464 -22.92 -10.25 1.33
N GLY A 465 -24.02 -9.58 0.94
CA GLY A 465 -25.28 -10.22 0.53
C GLY A 465 -25.36 -10.58 -0.96
N THR A 466 -24.29 -10.47 -1.74
CA THR A 466 -24.30 -10.80 -3.17
C THR A 466 -24.66 -12.27 -3.40
N ASN A 467 -25.81 -12.52 -4.07
CA ASN A 467 -26.37 -13.86 -4.26
C ASN A 467 -26.96 -14.06 -5.67
N THR A 468 -26.92 -13.03 -6.53
CA THR A 468 -27.52 -13.07 -7.86
C THR A 468 -26.50 -12.66 -8.92
N LEU A 469 -26.51 -13.40 -10.03
CA LEU A 469 -25.76 -13.11 -11.26
C LEU A 469 -26.76 -12.99 -12.41
N LYS A 470 -26.62 -11.94 -13.23
CA LYS A 470 -27.44 -11.72 -14.43
C LYS A 470 -26.54 -11.44 -15.63
N ILE A 471 -26.84 -12.04 -16.75
CA ILE A 471 -26.16 -11.79 -18.03
C ILE A 471 -27.09 -10.93 -18.88
N VAL A 472 -26.50 -9.90 -19.49
CA VAL A 472 -27.27 -8.90 -20.20
C VAL A 472 -26.55 -8.49 -21.48
N ARG A 473 -27.29 -8.28 -22.55
CA ARG A 473 -26.82 -7.58 -23.75
C ARG A 473 -27.28 -6.13 -23.69
N VAL A 474 -26.34 -5.20 -23.76
CA VAL A 474 -26.63 -3.77 -23.65
C VAL A 474 -27.58 -3.32 -24.75
N GLY A 475 -28.72 -2.71 -24.35
CA GLY A 475 -29.74 -2.20 -25.28
C GLY A 475 -30.85 -3.19 -25.64
N GLU A 476 -30.81 -4.42 -25.17
CA GLU A 476 -31.98 -5.33 -25.23
C GLU A 476 -32.90 -5.04 -24.03
N HIS A 477 -34.21 -5.19 -24.23
CA HIS A 477 -35.20 -5.07 -23.15
C HIS A 477 -35.08 -6.27 -22.20
N TYR A 478 -35.15 -6.03 -20.89
CA TYR A 478 -35.02 -7.01 -19.83
C TYR A 478 -36.38 -7.58 -19.40
#